data_ca3afca6c5e52421c6aec3477fd9983c
#
_entry.id   ca3afca6c5e52421c6aec3477fd9983c
#
_cell.length_a   1.000
_cell.length_b   1.000
_cell.length_c   1.000
_cell.angle_alpha   90.00
_cell.angle_beta   90.00
_cell.angle_gamma   90.00
#
_symmetry.space_group_name_H-M   'P 1'
#
loop_
_entity.id
_entity.type
_entity.pdbx_description
1 polymer ?
#
loop_
_entity_poly.entity_id
_entity_poly.type
_entity_poly.pdbx_seq_one_letter_code
_entity_poly.pdbx_strand_id
1 'polypeptide(L)'
;MLLPEIIDLVNSHALNALPNFGVGHGKGGAILLNCLYASYTKNEIYYVAAERFLEAAFDDLNPSKYKSTLTSNYYLDIAEFGSLLIYLEKEGHIEEDYTSFKRQIDDLLAGRVKENIAERNFGMSKGAIGIGFYLINRASLSTVAKNAVLQILNALDELKEGNEDRGYFWTTHYFSEPRVYTGLAHGSAMVINFLSSVYEAGIEPEKCAELMRYGLKFLFQNRMNSQLFTSAFPLWVKQHEKIVNHCLVYGDIGTSYAIIRAAQILNEEDYLTEGTEIALETIKRKTKEETFLNDASVKYGVCSPCLIYNRIYEITGIEAFKEASAYWQAQIPLYATGQNKYLGFKSFFFGEYDNAQLDLNFGLIGIALTIMQSTSDQYTINQFTWLH
;
A
#
# COMPACT_ATOMS: atom_id res chain seq x y z
N MET A 1 -14.83 0.38 -22.29
CA MET A 1 -13.80 0.29 -23.35
C MET A 1 -12.40 0.14 -22.75
N LEU A 2 -11.91 0.99 -21.88
CA LEU A 2 -10.51 0.96 -21.40
C LEU A 2 -10.09 -0.36 -20.71
N LEU A 3 -10.95 -0.96 -19.88
CA LEU A 3 -10.59 -2.14 -19.09
C LEU A 3 -10.25 -3.38 -19.94
N PRO A 4 -11.06 -3.78 -20.94
CA PRO A 4 -10.69 -4.89 -21.84
C PRO A 4 -9.39 -4.65 -22.60
N GLU A 5 -9.14 -3.43 -23.09
CA GLU A 5 -7.91 -3.08 -23.79
C GLU A 5 -6.66 -3.21 -22.90
N ILE A 6 -6.77 -2.82 -21.62
CA ILE A 6 -5.69 -3.03 -20.64
C ILE A 6 -5.44 -4.52 -20.41
N ILE A 7 -6.50 -5.32 -20.21
CA ILE A 7 -6.37 -6.76 -19.99
C ILE A 7 -5.67 -7.45 -21.17
N ASP A 8 -6.08 -7.14 -22.40
CA ASP A 8 -5.48 -7.71 -23.62
C ASP A 8 -4.00 -7.36 -23.73
N LEU A 9 -3.65 -6.11 -23.41
CA LEU A 9 -2.27 -5.64 -23.44
C LEU A 9 -1.41 -6.31 -22.35
N VAL A 10 -1.92 -6.42 -21.12
CA VAL A 10 -1.24 -7.11 -20.02
C VAL A 10 -1.00 -8.57 -20.37
N ASN A 11 -2.03 -9.29 -20.85
CA ASN A 11 -1.91 -10.70 -21.20
C ASN A 11 -0.98 -10.97 -22.39
N SER A 12 -0.83 -10.00 -23.28
CA SER A 12 0.09 -10.11 -24.43
C SER A 12 1.54 -9.82 -24.09
N HIS A 13 1.82 -8.97 -23.09
CA HIS A 13 3.17 -8.44 -22.87
C HIS A 13 3.75 -8.68 -21.48
N ALA A 14 2.94 -8.76 -20.41
CA ALA A 14 3.44 -8.74 -19.05
C ALA A 14 4.29 -9.96 -18.68
N LEU A 15 4.04 -11.13 -19.30
CA LEU A 15 4.81 -12.35 -19.03
C LEU A 15 6.33 -12.15 -19.25
N ASN A 16 6.68 -11.42 -20.30
CA ASN A 16 8.07 -11.13 -20.65
C ASN A 16 8.58 -9.79 -20.07
N ALA A 17 7.67 -8.83 -19.83
CA ALA A 17 8.04 -7.50 -19.40
C ALA A 17 8.20 -7.39 -17.87
N LEU A 18 7.45 -8.18 -17.07
CA LEU A 18 7.55 -8.19 -15.63
C LEU A 18 8.60 -9.22 -15.18
N PRO A 19 9.75 -8.77 -14.64
CA PRO A 19 10.88 -9.66 -14.39
C PRO A 19 10.76 -10.47 -13.09
N ASN A 20 9.87 -10.04 -12.18
CA ASN A 20 9.74 -10.58 -10.83
C ASN A 20 8.35 -11.21 -10.62
N PHE A 21 8.15 -11.77 -9.43
CA PHE A 21 6.95 -12.49 -9.04
C PHE A 21 6.03 -11.74 -8.05
N GLY A 22 6.49 -10.64 -7.45
CA GLY A 22 5.71 -9.84 -6.49
C GLY A 22 4.42 -9.28 -7.08
N VAL A 23 3.52 -8.80 -6.23
CA VAL A 23 2.25 -8.21 -6.66
C VAL A 23 2.45 -6.79 -7.16
N GLY A 24 3.22 -5.99 -6.43
CA GLY A 24 3.41 -4.59 -6.75
C GLY A 24 4.16 -4.32 -8.04
N HIS A 25 5.19 -5.13 -8.35
CA HIS A 25 6.13 -4.91 -9.45
C HIS A 25 6.35 -6.13 -10.35
N GLY A 26 5.58 -7.20 -10.16
CA GLY A 26 5.81 -8.47 -10.82
C GLY A 26 4.55 -9.12 -11.36
N LYS A 27 4.72 -10.39 -11.73
CA LYS A 27 3.67 -11.26 -12.30
C LYS A 27 2.50 -11.48 -11.34
N GLY A 28 2.71 -11.36 -10.01
CA GLY A 28 1.65 -11.45 -9.01
C GLY A 28 0.52 -10.45 -9.24
N GLY A 29 0.84 -9.24 -9.69
CA GLY A 29 -0.18 -8.26 -10.08
C GLY A 29 -1.01 -8.70 -11.27
N ALA A 30 -0.39 -9.35 -12.28
CA ALA A 30 -1.10 -9.89 -13.44
C ALA A 30 -1.97 -11.12 -13.08
N ILE A 31 -1.52 -11.97 -12.15
CA ILE A 31 -2.32 -13.08 -11.60
C ILE A 31 -3.58 -12.51 -10.95
N LEU A 32 -3.41 -11.57 -10.01
CA LEU A 32 -4.53 -10.93 -9.30
C LEU A 32 -5.52 -10.31 -10.28
N LEU A 33 -5.04 -9.54 -11.26
CA LEU A 33 -5.87 -8.89 -12.26
C LEU A 33 -6.69 -9.91 -13.06
N ASN A 34 -6.08 -10.99 -13.54
CA ASN A 34 -6.77 -12.00 -14.33
C ASN A 34 -7.79 -12.79 -13.50
N CYS A 35 -7.49 -13.17 -12.25
CA CYS A 35 -8.43 -13.83 -11.35
C CYS A 35 -9.66 -12.95 -11.10
N LEU A 36 -9.46 -11.69 -10.75
CA LEU A 36 -10.56 -10.76 -10.52
C LEU A 36 -11.34 -10.46 -11.80
N TYR A 37 -10.68 -10.34 -12.95
CA TYR A 37 -11.36 -10.10 -14.22
C TYR A 37 -12.13 -11.31 -14.72
N ALA A 38 -11.66 -12.54 -14.45
CA ALA A 38 -12.42 -13.77 -14.68
C ALA A 38 -13.74 -13.76 -13.91
N SER A 39 -13.70 -13.45 -12.62
CA SER A 39 -14.90 -13.31 -11.78
C SER A 39 -15.81 -12.18 -12.25
N TYR A 40 -15.25 -11.04 -12.62
CA TYR A 40 -15.97 -9.86 -13.11
C TYR A 40 -16.74 -10.14 -14.41
N THR A 41 -16.10 -10.84 -15.36
CA THR A 41 -16.69 -11.14 -16.67
C THR A 41 -17.41 -12.51 -16.71
N LYS A 42 -17.23 -13.34 -15.68
CA LYS A 42 -17.66 -14.77 -15.65
C LYS A 42 -17.08 -15.56 -16.85
N ASN A 43 -15.82 -15.26 -17.21
CA ASN A 43 -15.15 -15.90 -18.33
C ASN A 43 -13.85 -16.58 -17.86
N GLU A 44 -13.88 -17.91 -17.91
CA GLU A 44 -12.80 -18.78 -17.40
C GLU A 44 -11.47 -18.64 -18.16
N ILE A 45 -11.48 -18.08 -19.37
CA ILE A 45 -10.23 -17.89 -20.15
C ILE A 45 -9.20 -17.07 -19.40
N TYR A 46 -9.62 -16.17 -18.52
CA TYR A 46 -8.73 -15.35 -17.71
C TYR A 46 -8.12 -16.12 -16.53
N TYR A 47 -8.76 -17.18 -16.05
CA TYR A 47 -8.11 -18.12 -15.11
C TYR A 47 -6.95 -18.85 -15.79
N VAL A 48 -7.11 -19.29 -17.04
CA VAL A 48 -6.01 -19.89 -17.81
C VAL A 48 -4.85 -18.91 -17.99
N ALA A 49 -5.14 -17.62 -18.17
CA ALA A 49 -4.08 -16.59 -18.21
C ALA A 49 -3.42 -16.41 -16.83
N ALA A 50 -4.20 -16.44 -15.74
CA ALA A 50 -3.67 -16.35 -14.38
C ALA A 50 -2.73 -17.54 -14.05
N GLU A 51 -3.10 -18.78 -14.43
CA GLU A 51 -2.28 -19.97 -14.26
C GLU A 51 -0.90 -19.82 -14.95
N ARG A 52 -0.87 -19.35 -16.20
CA ARG A 52 0.38 -19.11 -16.93
C ARG A 52 1.28 -18.10 -16.20
N PHE A 53 0.72 -17.05 -15.62
CA PHE A 53 1.48 -16.09 -14.82
C PHE A 53 1.94 -16.72 -13.50
N LEU A 54 1.12 -17.58 -12.89
CA LEU A 54 1.45 -18.26 -11.64
C LEU A 54 2.62 -19.23 -11.84
N GLU A 55 2.60 -20.07 -12.88
CA GLU A 55 3.72 -20.94 -13.25
C GLU A 55 5.01 -20.14 -13.46
N ALA A 56 4.93 -19.06 -14.25
CA ALA A 56 6.09 -18.20 -14.51
C ALA A 56 6.58 -17.48 -13.24
N ALA A 57 5.69 -17.12 -12.31
CA ALA A 57 6.07 -16.54 -11.03
C ALA A 57 6.83 -17.52 -10.15
N PHE A 58 6.44 -18.81 -10.13
CA PHE A 58 7.18 -19.86 -9.43
C PHE A 58 8.56 -20.10 -10.03
N ASP A 59 8.72 -20.03 -11.35
CA ASP A 59 10.00 -20.15 -12.04
C ASP A 59 10.98 -19.01 -11.69
N ASP A 60 10.44 -17.83 -11.34
CA ASP A 60 11.21 -16.64 -10.98
C ASP A 60 11.60 -16.57 -9.49
N LEU A 61 11.19 -17.52 -8.65
CA LEU A 61 11.49 -17.51 -7.21
C LEU A 61 12.98 -17.66 -6.85
N ASN A 62 13.85 -17.86 -7.83
CA ASN A 62 15.28 -17.99 -7.59
C ASN A 62 15.91 -16.64 -7.20
N PRO A 63 16.42 -16.46 -5.96
CA PRO A 63 17.00 -15.19 -5.50
C PRO A 63 18.17 -14.70 -6.37
N SER A 64 18.92 -15.61 -6.99
CA SER A 64 20.08 -15.25 -7.84
C SER A 64 19.69 -14.58 -9.16
N LYS A 65 18.43 -14.75 -9.60
CA LYS A 65 17.89 -14.14 -10.82
C LYS A 65 17.05 -12.89 -10.52
N TYR A 66 16.77 -12.62 -9.25
CA TYR A 66 15.91 -11.52 -8.85
C TYR A 66 16.48 -10.15 -9.21
N LYS A 67 15.62 -9.27 -9.75
CA LYS A 67 15.97 -7.89 -10.10
C LYS A 67 15.34 -6.92 -9.12
N SER A 68 16.14 -6.41 -8.17
CA SER A 68 15.68 -5.35 -7.27
C SER A 68 15.24 -4.10 -8.04
N THR A 69 14.15 -3.49 -7.58
CA THR A 69 13.70 -2.18 -8.04
C THR A 69 14.03 -1.11 -6.98
N LEU A 70 13.73 0.16 -7.29
CA LEU A 70 13.86 1.23 -6.29
C LEU A 70 12.96 1.00 -5.07
N THR A 71 11.77 0.45 -5.27
CA THR A 71 10.71 0.31 -4.25
C THR A 71 10.39 -1.12 -3.87
N SER A 72 11.14 -2.12 -4.35
CA SER A 72 10.97 -3.51 -3.97
C SER A 72 12.29 -4.26 -3.90
N ASN A 73 12.30 -5.35 -3.12
CA ASN A 73 13.36 -6.34 -3.05
C ASN A 73 12.75 -7.74 -2.98
N TYR A 74 13.59 -8.76 -3.06
CA TYR A 74 13.18 -10.17 -3.02
C TYR A 74 12.25 -10.49 -1.83
N TYR A 75 12.55 -9.96 -0.65
CA TYR A 75 11.80 -10.27 0.58
C TYR A 75 10.43 -9.61 0.60
N LEU A 76 10.28 -8.41 0.05
CA LEU A 76 8.96 -7.79 -0.10
C LEU A 76 8.15 -8.56 -1.16
N ASP A 77 8.74 -8.87 -2.31
CA ASP A 77 8.03 -9.58 -3.38
C ASP A 77 7.58 -10.98 -2.93
N ILE A 78 8.38 -11.70 -2.11
CA ILE A 78 7.96 -13.02 -1.58
C ILE A 78 6.85 -12.87 -0.53
N ALA A 79 6.85 -11.81 0.28
CA ALA A 79 5.77 -11.49 1.21
C ALA A 79 4.46 -11.15 0.46
N GLU A 80 4.55 -10.33 -0.59
CA GLU A 80 3.41 -10.00 -1.45
C GLU A 80 2.87 -11.24 -2.17
N PHE A 81 3.75 -12.10 -2.70
CA PHE A 81 3.36 -13.34 -3.36
C PHE A 81 2.69 -14.32 -2.39
N GLY A 82 3.24 -14.47 -1.18
CA GLY A 82 2.60 -15.25 -0.11
C GLY A 82 1.22 -14.70 0.28
N SER A 83 1.07 -13.38 0.36
CA SER A 83 -0.22 -12.71 0.60
C SER A 83 -1.21 -12.95 -0.56
N LEU A 84 -0.72 -12.95 -1.80
CA LEU A 84 -1.52 -13.28 -2.98
C LEU A 84 -2.05 -14.72 -2.91
N LEU A 85 -1.20 -15.70 -2.59
CA LEU A 85 -1.64 -17.09 -2.46
C LEU A 85 -2.71 -17.25 -1.37
N ILE A 86 -2.54 -16.60 -0.21
CA ILE A 86 -3.55 -16.59 0.86
C ILE A 86 -4.87 -16.00 0.35
N TYR A 87 -4.81 -14.90 -0.40
CA TYR A 87 -5.98 -14.26 -0.97
C TYR A 87 -6.68 -15.17 -1.98
N LEU A 88 -5.95 -15.75 -2.93
CA LEU A 88 -6.50 -16.60 -3.97
C LEU A 88 -7.14 -17.88 -3.41
N GLU A 89 -6.53 -18.51 -2.39
CA GLU A 89 -7.12 -19.64 -1.68
C GLU A 89 -8.43 -19.24 -0.97
N LYS A 90 -8.41 -18.12 -0.25
CA LYS A 90 -9.58 -17.63 0.50
C LYS A 90 -10.77 -17.32 -0.40
N GLU A 91 -10.51 -16.71 -1.55
CA GLU A 91 -11.53 -16.34 -2.52
C GLU A 91 -11.90 -17.50 -3.49
N GLY A 92 -11.26 -18.68 -3.34
CA GLY A 92 -11.56 -19.86 -4.15
C GLY A 92 -11.07 -19.77 -5.60
N HIS A 93 -10.04 -18.97 -5.88
CA HIS A 93 -9.44 -18.85 -7.20
C HIS A 93 -8.43 -19.96 -7.51
N ILE A 94 -7.90 -20.62 -6.48
CA ILE A 94 -6.97 -21.76 -6.58
C ILE A 94 -7.38 -22.85 -5.61
N GLU A 95 -7.17 -24.11 -6.02
CA GLU A 95 -7.49 -25.31 -5.23
C GLU A 95 -6.23 -25.97 -4.62
N GLU A 96 -5.05 -25.64 -5.12
CA GLU A 96 -3.79 -26.20 -4.66
C GLU A 96 -3.44 -25.78 -3.24
N ASP A 97 -2.86 -26.72 -2.47
CA ASP A 97 -2.37 -26.49 -1.12
C ASP A 97 -0.94 -25.96 -1.10
N TYR A 98 -0.78 -24.67 -0.85
CA TYR A 98 0.51 -24.01 -0.67
C TYR A 98 0.97 -23.90 0.80
N THR A 99 0.41 -24.67 1.72
CA THR A 99 0.72 -24.59 3.16
C THR A 99 2.21 -24.80 3.44
N SER A 100 2.86 -25.78 2.77
CA SER A 100 4.29 -26.05 2.95
C SER A 100 5.15 -24.88 2.45
N PHE A 101 4.79 -24.30 1.32
CA PHE A 101 5.48 -23.15 0.73
C PHE A 101 5.34 -21.91 1.61
N LYS A 102 4.14 -21.62 2.11
CA LYS A 102 3.88 -20.51 3.04
C LYS A 102 4.69 -20.65 4.34
N ARG A 103 4.93 -21.86 4.86
CA ARG A 103 5.84 -22.07 6.00
C ARG A 103 7.29 -21.70 5.68
N GLN A 104 7.76 -22.04 4.49
CA GLN A 104 9.11 -21.63 4.06
C GLN A 104 9.22 -20.11 3.96
N ILE A 105 8.17 -19.43 3.47
CA ILE A 105 8.11 -17.96 3.47
C ILE A 105 8.15 -17.42 4.92
N ASP A 106 7.37 -18.00 5.84
CA ASP A 106 7.35 -17.60 7.26
C ASP A 106 8.77 -17.63 7.86
N ASP A 107 9.52 -18.73 7.66
CA ASP A 107 10.90 -18.91 8.15
C ASP A 107 11.88 -17.91 7.52
N LEU A 108 11.81 -17.75 6.21
CA LEU A 108 12.64 -16.80 5.45
C LEU A 108 12.45 -15.37 5.93
N LEU A 109 11.18 -14.94 6.05
CA LEU A 109 10.85 -13.56 6.44
C LEU A 109 11.11 -13.28 7.91
N ALA A 110 10.97 -14.28 8.80
CA ALA A 110 11.37 -14.14 10.20
C ALA A 110 12.88 -13.89 10.36
N GLY A 111 13.71 -14.50 9.49
CA GLY A 111 15.14 -14.19 9.40
C GLY A 111 15.37 -12.73 8.96
N ARG A 112 14.69 -12.29 7.89
CA ARG A 112 14.83 -10.93 7.34
C ARG A 112 14.33 -9.85 8.31
N VAL A 113 13.30 -10.12 9.11
CA VAL A 113 12.83 -9.21 10.18
C VAL A 113 13.97 -8.85 11.12
N LYS A 114 14.76 -9.82 11.58
CA LYS A 114 15.88 -9.59 12.51
C LYS A 114 16.94 -8.67 11.87
N GLU A 115 17.25 -8.91 10.59
CA GLU A 115 18.20 -8.08 9.85
C GLU A 115 17.67 -6.64 9.71
N ASN A 116 16.43 -6.47 9.27
CA ASN A 116 15.79 -5.17 9.13
C ASN A 116 15.74 -4.39 10.46
N ILE A 117 15.47 -5.06 11.57
CA ILE A 117 15.49 -4.43 12.92
C ILE A 117 16.90 -3.96 13.27
N ALA A 118 17.92 -4.80 13.06
CA ALA A 118 19.32 -4.44 13.31
C ALA A 118 19.78 -3.25 12.44
N GLU A 119 19.28 -3.16 11.20
CA GLU A 119 19.51 -2.06 10.26
C GLU A 119 18.63 -0.82 10.55
N ARG A 120 17.70 -0.88 11.52
CA ARG A 120 16.65 0.12 11.78
C ARG A 120 15.81 0.45 10.53
N ASN A 121 15.61 -0.53 9.67
CA ASN A 121 14.83 -0.40 8.45
C ASN A 121 13.41 -0.89 8.66
N PHE A 122 12.48 0.03 8.94
CA PHE A 122 11.04 -0.26 9.14
C PHE A 122 10.16 0.10 7.92
N GLY A 123 10.75 0.57 6.81
CA GLY A 123 9.98 1.07 5.66
C GLY A 123 9.02 0.07 5.03
N MET A 124 7.97 0.59 4.38
CA MET A 124 6.99 -0.22 3.64
C MET A 124 7.60 -0.97 2.46
N SER A 125 8.51 -0.34 1.72
CA SER A 125 9.00 -0.89 0.45
C SER A 125 10.08 -1.96 0.60
N LYS A 126 10.91 -1.91 1.65
CA LYS A 126 12.06 -2.82 1.82
C LYS A 126 12.36 -3.18 3.26
N GLY A 127 11.54 -2.73 4.19
CA GLY A 127 11.77 -2.87 5.63
C GLY A 127 10.85 -3.87 6.31
N ALA A 128 10.96 -3.90 7.65
CA ALA A 128 10.26 -4.86 8.48
C ALA A 128 8.73 -4.73 8.41
N ILE A 129 8.19 -3.50 8.32
CA ILE A 129 6.74 -3.27 8.26
C ILE A 129 6.15 -3.80 6.95
N GLY A 130 6.81 -3.56 5.80
CA GLY A 130 6.30 -4.06 4.51
C GLY A 130 6.10 -5.58 4.49
N ILE A 131 7.10 -6.35 4.96
CA ILE A 131 6.97 -7.81 5.07
C ILE A 131 6.11 -8.23 6.26
N GLY A 132 5.96 -7.37 7.26
CA GLY A 132 5.19 -7.61 8.47
C GLY A 132 3.70 -7.83 8.22
N PHE A 133 3.11 -7.19 7.21
CA PHE A 133 1.70 -7.40 6.88
C PHE A 133 1.39 -8.84 6.44
N TYR A 134 2.28 -9.49 5.68
CA TYR A 134 2.17 -10.91 5.40
C TYR A 134 2.23 -11.74 6.69
N LEU A 135 3.19 -11.45 7.57
CA LEU A 135 3.38 -12.19 8.82
C LEU A 135 2.17 -12.04 9.76
N ILE A 136 1.50 -10.89 9.78
CA ILE A 136 0.24 -10.69 10.54
C ILE A 136 -0.83 -11.66 10.02
N ASN A 137 -1.02 -11.77 8.71
CA ASN A 137 -1.99 -12.69 8.12
C ASN A 137 -1.69 -14.16 8.42
N ARG A 138 -0.44 -14.48 8.74
CA ARG A 138 0.03 -15.82 9.09
C ARG A 138 0.03 -16.11 10.60
N ALA A 139 -0.05 -15.10 11.44
CA ALA A 139 0.23 -15.19 12.87
C ALA A 139 -0.67 -16.16 13.64
N SER A 140 -1.93 -16.35 13.21
CA SER A 140 -2.86 -17.32 13.81
C SER A 140 -2.53 -18.78 13.46
N LEU A 141 -1.79 -19.02 12.38
CA LEU A 141 -1.46 -20.33 11.81
C LEU A 141 0.03 -20.72 11.96
N SER A 142 0.88 -19.75 12.30
CA SER A 142 2.34 -19.90 12.34
C SER A 142 2.93 -19.19 13.57
N THR A 143 3.47 -19.98 14.50
CA THR A 143 4.21 -19.43 15.65
C THR A 143 5.44 -18.64 15.22
N VAL A 144 6.10 -19.03 14.13
CA VAL A 144 7.25 -18.31 13.56
C VAL A 144 6.81 -16.91 13.10
N ALA A 145 5.73 -16.82 12.34
CA ALA A 145 5.18 -15.55 11.87
C ALA A 145 4.73 -14.67 13.05
N LYS A 146 4.00 -15.24 14.03
CA LYS A 146 3.59 -14.50 15.23
C LYS A 146 4.79 -13.94 16.00
N ASN A 147 5.83 -14.72 16.21
CA ASN A 147 7.05 -14.28 16.91
C ASN A 147 7.78 -13.19 16.12
N ALA A 148 7.78 -13.25 14.79
CA ALA A 148 8.37 -12.19 13.97
C ALA A 148 7.59 -10.87 14.07
N VAL A 149 6.25 -10.92 14.10
CA VAL A 149 5.40 -9.72 14.35
C VAL A 149 5.70 -9.15 15.75
N LEU A 150 5.81 -9.99 16.79
CA LEU A 150 6.19 -9.54 18.13
C LEU A 150 7.58 -8.90 18.17
N GLN A 151 8.54 -9.40 17.39
CA GLN A 151 9.87 -8.77 17.28
C GLN A 151 9.77 -7.37 16.65
N ILE A 152 8.98 -7.19 15.59
CA ILE A 152 8.75 -5.87 15.00
C ILE A 152 8.10 -4.93 16.02
N LEU A 153 7.05 -5.37 16.69
CA LEU A 153 6.34 -4.58 17.69
C LEU A 153 7.25 -4.14 18.84
N ASN A 154 8.06 -5.07 19.38
CA ASN A 154 9.01 -4.77 20.47
C ASN A 154 10.08 -3.78 20.00
N ALA A 155 10.59 -3.94 18.77
CA ALA A 155 11.57 -3.01 18.20
C ALA A 155 10.97 -1.60 17.98
N LEU A 156 9.72 -1.50 17.56
CA LEU A 156 9.01 -0.22 17.46
C LEU A 156 8.84 0.44 18.84
N ASP A 157 8.56 -0.35 19.86
CA ASP A 157 8.45 0.13 21.24
C ASP A 157 9.80 0.58 21.82
N GLU A 158 10.87 -0.17 21.59
CA GLU A 158 12.22 0.16 22.05
C GLU A 158 12.83 1.37 21.32
N LEU A 159 12.52 1.53 20.03
CA LEU A 159 13.10 2.55 19.16
C LEU A 159 12.24 3.80 19.01
N LYS A 160 11.09 3.85 19.69
CA LYS A 160 10.29 5.08 19.72
C LYS A 160 11.07 6.23 20.34
N GLU A 161 10.91 7.39 19.78
CA GLU A 161 11.46 8.64 20.28
C GLU A 161 10.33 9.55 20.77
N GLY A 162 10.67 10.60 21.52
CA GLY A 162 9.66 11.47 22.12
C GLY A 162 9.34 11.12 23.57
N ASN A 163 8.16 11.51 24.03
CA ASN A 163 7.63 11.21 25.37
C ASN A 163 6.10 11.37 25.37
N GLU A 164 5.49 11.09 26.51
CA GLU A 164 4.02 11.17 26.66
C GLU A 164 3.46 12.58 26.38
N ASP A 165 4.21 13.64 26.66
CA ASP A 165 3.77 15.03 26.42
C ASP A 165 3.79 15.40 24.92
N ARG A 166 4.81 14.93 24.20
CA ARG A 166 5.06 15.26 22.78
C ARG A 166 4.56 14.19 21.80
N GLY A 167 4.10 13.05 22.32
CA GLY A 167 3.82 11.89 21.52
C GLY A 167 5.07 11.13 21.09
N TYR A 168 4.84 9.95 20.49
CA TYR A 168 5.91 9.07 20.01
C TYR A 168 6.06 9.15 18.50
N PHE A 169 7.31 9.08 18.05
CA PHE A 169 7.67 9.07 16.64
C PHE A 169 8.85 8.13 16.36
N TRP A 170 9.09 7.85 15.10
CA TRP A 170 10.16 6.96 14.65
C TRP A 170 10.98 7.64 13.57
N THR A 171 12.28 7.76 13.81
CA THR A 171 13.22 8.30 12.82
C THR A 171 13.49 7.26 11.74
N THR A 172 13.32 7.66 10.50
CA THR A 172 13.62 6.84 9.32
C THR A 172 15.08 6.97 8.95
N HIS A 173 15.77 5.83 8.89
CA HIS A 173 17.20 5.73 8.54
C HIS A 173 17.43 5.19 7.12
N TYR A 174 16.39 5.02 6.33
CA TYR A 174 16.45 4.46 4.97
C TYR A 174 17.19 5.37 3.99
N PHE A 175 17.17 6.68 4.19
CA PHE A 175 17.83 7.67 3.34
C PHE A 175 19.20 8.06 3.93
N SER A 176 20.02 8.75 3.13
CA SER A 176 21.35 9.22 3.55
C SER A 176 21.33 10.10 4.82
N GLU A 177 20.23 10.81 5.03
CA GLU A 177 20.01 11.62 6.23
C GLU A 177 18.81 11.08 7.00
N PRO A 178 18.95 10.79 8.31
CA PRO A 178 17.83 10.40 9.16
C PRO A 178 16.78 11.52 9.24
N ARG A 179 15.50 11.16 9.05
CA ARG A 179 14.39 12.12 9.09
C ARG A 179 13.17 11.53 9.77
N VAL A 180 12.37 12.39 10.38
CA VAL A 180 11.09 12.02 10.97
C VAL A 180 9.98 12.35 9.96
N TYR A 181 9.55 11.33 9.22
CA TYR A 181 8.45 11.44 8.24
C TYR A 181 7.09 11.28 8.91
N THR A 182 6.03 11.76 8.26
CA THR A 182 4.66 11.67 8.78
C THR A 182 3.77 10.69 8.00
N GLY A 183 4.07 10.43 6.71
CA GLY A 183 3.21 9.71 5.79
C GLY A 183 3.25 8.18 5.88
N LEU A 184 2.51 7.52 4.97
CA LEU A 184 2.32 6.06 4.93
C LEU A 184 3.54 5.27 4.44
N ALA A 185 4.49 5.87 3.73
CA ALA A 185 5.62 5.12 3.18
C ALA A 185 6.75 4.90 4.19
N HIS A 186 7.04 5.89 5.03
CA HIS A 186 8.23 5.93 5.88
C HIS A 186 7.99 6.53 7.26
N GLY A 187 6.80 7.07 7.55
CA GLY A 187 6.56 7.93 8.70
C GLY A 187 5.68 7.33 9.79
N SER A 188 5.29 8.20 10.71
CA SER A 188 4.44 7.81 11.85
C SER A 188 3.10 7.22 11.41
N ALA A 189 2.49 7.71 10.31
CA ALA A 189 1.27 7.11 9.76
C ALA A 189 1.48 5.66 9.29
N MET A 190 2.66 5.33 8.73
CA MET A 190 3.02 3.95 8.39
C MET A 190 3.03 3.05 9.63
N VAL A 191 3.69 3.49 10.70
CA VAL A 191 3.76 2.73 11.95
C VAL A 191 2.38 2.56 12.57
N ILE A 192 1.58 3.63 12.63
CA ILE A 192 0.19 3.59 13.14
C ILE A 192 -0.65 2.61 12.33
N ASN A 193 -0.57 2.62 11.00
CA ASN A 193 -1.31 1.69 10.14
C ASN A 193 -0.91 0.23 10.37
N PHE A 194 0.38 -0.04 10.57
CA PHE A 194 0.88 -1.37 10.93
C PHE A 194 0.38 -1.81 12.31
N LEU A 195 0.49 -0.95 13.32
CA LEU A 195 0.01 -1.21 14.68
C LEU A 195 -1.50 -1.47 14.71
N SER A 196 -2.27 -0.78 13.88
CA SER A 196 -3.71 -1.04 13.70
C SER A 196 -3.96 -2.48 13.25
N SER A 197 -3.19 -2.99 12.28
CA SER A 197 -3.33 -4.37 11.81
C SER A 197 -2.87 -5.40 12.87
N VAL A 198 -1.83 -5.09 13.63
CA VAL A 198 -1.37 -5.96 14.75
C VAL A 198 -2.43 -6.02 15.87
N TYR A 199 -3.04 -4.87 16.18
CA TYR A 199 -4.13 -4.76 17.15
C TYR A 199 -5.34 -5.59 16.72
N GLU A 200 -5.81 -5.45 15.49
CA GLU A 200 -6.95 -6.20 14.94
C GLU A 200 -6.68 -7.71 14.89
N ALA A 201 -5.41 -8.11 14.73
CA ALA A 201 -5.01 -9.51 14.83
C ALA A 201 -4.96 -10.04 16.28
N GLY A 202 -5.26 -9.21 17.29
CA GLY A 202 -5.25 -9.57 18.70
C GLY A 202 -3.86 -9.84 19.29
N ILE A 203 -2.81 -9.22 18.69
CA ILE A 203 -1.42 -9.38 19.14
C ILE A 203 -1.04 -8.18 20.00
N GLU A 204 -0.80 -8.37 21.29
CA GLU A 204 -0.42 -7.33 22.27
C GLU A 204 -1.27 -6.04 22.13
N PRO A 205 -2.61 -6.14 22.18
CA PRO A 205 -3.50 -5.01 21.85
C PRO A 205 -3.28 -3.79 22.74
N GLU A 206 -2.97 -3.95 24.03
CA GLU A 206 -2.72 -2.83 24.94
C GLU A 206 -1.48 -2.04 24.53
N LYS A 207 -0.40 -2.73 24.17
CA LYS A 207 0.83 -2.11 23.68
C LYS A 207 0.60 -1.40 22.35
N CYS A 208 -0.11 -2.04 21.42
CA CYS A 208 -0.47 -1.41 20.15
C CYS A 208 -1.29 -0.14 20.36
N ALA A 209 -2.29 -0.19 21.26
CA ALA A 209 -3.15 0.94 21.60
C ALA A 209 -2.35 2.11 22.18
N GLU A 210 -1.42 1.83 23.11
CA GLU A 210 -0.54 2.87 23.67
C GLU A 210 0.30 3.53 22.60
N LEU A 211 1.03 2.76 21.80
CA LEU A 211 1.89 3.28 20.74
C LEU A 211 1.10 4.08 19.69
N MET A 212 -0.10 3.63 19.33
CA MET A 212 -0.98 4.35 18.41
C MET A 212 -1.46 5.69 18.99
N ARG A 213 -1.93 5.74 20.26
CA ARG A 213 -2.37 6.99 20.91
C ARG A 213 -1.27 8.04 20.92
N TYR A 214 -0.08 7.67 21.34
CA TYR A 214 1.05 8.61 21.36
C TYR A 214 1.57 8.94 19.95
N GLY A 215 1.47 8.02 18.99
CA GLY A 215 1.74 8.29 17.58
C GLY A 215 0.76 9.30 16.97
N LEU A 216 -0.53 9.18 17.27
CA LEU A 216 -1.56 10.15 16.89
C LEU A 216 -1.28 11.51 17.50
N LYS A 217 -0.98 11.56 18.81
CA LYS A 217 -0.61 12.81 19.51
C LYS A 217 0.56 13.50 18.83
N PHE A 218 1.59 12.76 18.43
CA PHE A 218 2.74 13.32 17.70
C PHE A 218 2.32 13.92 16.35
N LEU A 219 1.52 13.22 15.55
CA LEU A 219 1.05 13.73 14.26
C LEU A 219 0.31 15.06 14.43
N PHE A 220 -0.63 15.15 15.39
CA PHE A 220 -1.40 16.38 15.62
C PHE A 220 -0.55 17.53 16.14
N GLN A 221 0.44 17.27 16.97
CA GLN A 221 1.38 18.31 17.43
C GLN A 221 2.28 18.86 16.31
N ASN A 222 2.44 18.10 15.23
CA ASN A 222 3.19 18.54 14.05
C ASN A 222 2.29 19.00 12.90
N ARG A 223 1.00 19.22 13.18
CA ARG A 223 0.05 19.80 12.21
C ARG A 223 0.50 21.19 11.80
N MET A 224 0.49 21.42 10.49
CA MET A 224 0.87 22.71 9.92
C MET A 224 -0.27 23.73 10.06
N ASN A 225 0.08 25.01 10.13
CA ASN A 225 -0.89 26.08 10.18
C ASN A 225 -1.61 26.22 8.83
N SER A 226 -2.93 25.99 8.80
CA SER A 226 -3.76 26.05 7.59
C SER A 226 -3.84 27.43 6.93
N GLN A 227 -3.48 28.52 7.65
CA GLN A 227 -3.38 29.86 7.06
C GLN A 227 -2.12 30.06 6.21
N LEU A 228 -1.08 29.26 6.47
CA LEU A 228 0.22 29.37 5.81
C LEU A 228 0.47 28.23 4.81
N PHE A 229 -0.11 27.07 5.05
CA PHE A 229 0.15 25.85 4.32
C PHE A 229 -1.15 25.22 3.82
N THR A 230 -1.11 24.69 2.59
CA THR A 230 -2.25 23.95 2.02
C THR A 230 -2.37 22.56 2.66
N SER A 231 -1.23 21.91 2.95
CA SER A 231 -1.19 20.59 3.58
C SER A 231 -1.31 20.68 5.10
N ALA A 232 -2.03 19.73 5.71
CA ALA A 232 -2.17 19.62 7.16
C ALA A 232 -0.93 19.02 7.83
N PHE A 233 -0.21 18.14 7.13
CA PHE A 233 0.99 17.51 7.66
C PHE A 233 2.20 17.75 6.75
N PRO A 234 3.40 17.97 7.32
CA PRO A 234 4.63 18.05 6.54
C PRO A 234 5.03 16.68 6.00
N LEU A 235 5.83 16.60 4.94
CA LEU A 235 6.42 15.34 4.50
C LEU A 235 7.35 14.76 5.57
N TRP A 236 8.19 15.62 6.18
CA TRP A 236 8.97 15.32 7.39
C TRP A 236 8.97 16.53 8.33
N VAL A 237 9.15 16.28 9.60
CA VAL A 237 9.20 17.33 10.62
C VAL A 237 10.26 18.38 10.27
N LYS A 238 9.93 19.67 10.41
CA LYS A 238 10.70 20.85 10.00
C LYS A 238 10.75 21.13 8.49
N GLN A 239 9.99 20.44 7.66
CA GLN A 239 9.77 20.85 6.29
C GLN A 239 8.84 22.08 6.24
N HIS A 240 9.16 23.03 5.35
CA HIS A 240 8.41 24.28 5.21
C HIS A 240 7.80 24.44 3.80
N GLU A 241 7.57 23.35 3.07
CA GLU A 241 6.90 23.37 1.79
C GLU A 241 5.39 23.57 1.96
N LYS A 242 4.79 24.39 1.09
CA LYS A 242 3.38 24.74 1.20
C LYS A 242 2.43 23.61 0.84
N ILE A 243 2.85 22.73 -0.06
CA ILE A 243 2.02 21.66 -0.62
C ILE A 243 2.78 20.35 -0.54
N VAL A 244 2.09 19.29 -0.13
CA VAL A 244 2.57 17.90 -0.16
C VAL A 244 1.69 17.11 -1.12
N ASN A 245 2.27 16.13 -1.82
CA ASN A 245 1.60 15.33 -2.83
C ASN A 245 0.30 14.69 -2.31
N HIS A 246 -0.74 14.71 -3.16
CA HIS A 246 -2.05 14.14 -2.87
C HIS A 246 -2.10 12.66 -3.30
N CYS A 247 -1.25 11.82 -2.72
CA CYS A 247 -1.09 10.42 -3.12
C CYS A 247 -0.96 9.46 -1.92
N LEU A 248 -0.93 8.17 -2.22
CA LEU A 248 -0.84 7.11 -1.22
C LEU A 248 0.46 7.19 -0.39
N VAL A 249 1.57 7.48 -1.05
CA VAL A 249 2.91 7.43 -0.45
C VAL A 249 3.14 8.61 0.49
N TYR A 250 2.76 9.79 0.05
CA TYR A 250 2.96 11.05 0.76
C TYR A 250 1.68 11.88 0.76
N GLY A 251 1.56 12.75 1.76
CA GLY A 251 0.49 13.73 1.82
C GLY A 251 -0.62 13.42 2.82
N ASP A 252 -1.54 14.37 2.89
CA ASP A 252 -2.55 14.41 3.93
C ASP A 252 -3.53 13.24 3.86
N ILE A 253 -3.93 12.80 2.65
CA ILE A 253 -4.98 11.79 2.52
C ILE A 253 -4.55 10.43 3.07
N GLY A 254 -3.30 10.00 2.81
CA GLY A 254 -2.76 8.77 3.37
C GLY A 254 -2.55 8.87 4.88
N THR A 255 -2.09 10.03 5.36
CA THR A 255 -1.94 10.30 6.80
C THR A 255 -3.29 10.31 7.51
N SER A 256 -4.31 10.99 6.93
CA SER A 256 -5.67 11.01 7.48
C SER A 256 -6.32 9.63 7.51
N TYR A 257 -6.10 8.80 6.48
CA TYR A 257 -6.55 7.41 6.49
C TYR A 257 -6.01 6.64 7.72
N ALA A 258 -4.70 6.72 7.98
CA ALA A 258 -4.11 6.04 9.13
C ALA A 258 -4.64 6.58 10.47
N ILE A 259 -4.88 7.89 10.56
CA ILE A 259 -5.49 8.54 11.74
C ILE A 259 -6.91 8.02 11.94
N ILE A 260 -7.76 8.10 10.92
CA ILE A 260 -9.18 7.69 10.97
C ILE A 260 -9.30 6.22 11.39
N ARG A 261 -8.52 5.34 10.75
CA ARG A 261 -8.51 3.90 11.06
C ARG A 261 -8.12 3.65 12.52
N ALA A 262 -7.01 4.21 12.97
CA ALA A 262 -6.53 4.02 14.34
C ALA A 262 -7.48 4.62 15.38
N ALA A 263 -8.01 5.83 15.13
CA ALA A 263 -8.95 6.49 16.03
C ALA A 263 -10.26 5.69 16.16
N GLN A 264 -10.76 5.12 15.07
CA GLN A 264 -11.94 4.25 15.10
C GLN A 264 -11.69 2.96 15.90
N ILE A 265 -10.56 2.27 15.67
CA ILE A 265 -10.18 1.06 16.38
C ILE A 265 -10.05 1.32 17.89
N LEU A 266 -9.52 2.48 18.27
CA LEU A 266 -9.27 2.87 19.65
C LEU A 266 -10.48 3.54 20.34
N ASN A 267 -11.56 3.86 19.60
CA ASN A 267 -12.69 4.68 20.02
C ASN A 267 -12.26 6.08 20.52
N GLU A 268 -11.32 6.71 19.80
CA GLU A 268 -10.79 8.06 20.11
C GLU A 268 -11.53 9.10 19.25
N GLU A 269 -12.70 9.56 19.74
CA GLU A 269 -13.64 10.43 19.01
C GLU A 269 -13.01 11.75 18.52
N ASP A 270 -12.17 12.38 19.32
CA ASP A 270 -11.53 13.66 18.97
C ASP A 270 -10.60 13.47 17.76
N TYR A 271 -9.76 12.45 17.78
CA TYR A 271 -8.87 12.14 16.65
C TYR A 271 -9.63 11.67 15.41
N LEU A 272 -10.73 10.94 15.60
CA LEU A 272 -11.60 10.52 14.50
C LEU A 272 -12.22 11.74 13.80
N THR A 273 -12.75 12.68 14.59
CA THR A 273 -13.36 13.91 14.10
C THR A 273 -12.33 14.76 13.35
N GLU A 274 -11.20 15.08 13.98
CA GLU A 274 -10.18 15.93 13.37
C GLU A 274 -9.55 15.27 12.12
N GLY A 275 -9.28 13.96 12.17
CA GLY A 275 -8.74 13.21 11.01
C GLY A 275 -9.72 13.23 9.83
N THR A 276 -11.03 13.11 10.12
CA THR A 276 -12.09 13.16 9.11
C THR A 276 -12.23 14.57 8.52
N GLU A 277 -12.17 15.61 9.32
CA GLU A 277 -12.18 17.00 8.84
C GLU A 277 -10.99 17.30 7.91
N ILE A 278 -9.78 16.86 8.28
CA ILE A 278 -8.61 17.02 7.42
C ILE A 278 -8.81 16.28 6.08
N ALA A 279 -9.31 15.05 6.12
CA ALA A 279 -9.60 14.30 4.91
C ALA A 279 -10.65 14.98 4.02
N LEU A 280 -11.72 15.54 4.59
CA LEU A 280 -12.76 16.31 3.87
C LEU A 280 -12.17 17.57 3.21
N GLU A 281 -11.27 18.29 3.88
CA GLU A 281 -10.60 19.45 3.29
C GLU A 281 -9.74 19.06 2.06
N THR A 282 -9.16 17.85 2.04
CA THR A 282 -8.40 17.39 0.87
C THR A 282 -9.25 17.15 -0.37
N ILE A 283 -10.55 16.87 -0.23
CA ILE A 283 -11.50 16.69 -1.35
C ILE A 283 -11.60 17.94 -2.25
N LYS A 284 -11.33 19.11 -1.70
CA LYS A 284 -11.38 20.39 -2.43
C LYS A 284 -10.23 20.55 -3.44
N ARG A 285 -9.14 19.81 -3.28
CA ARG A 285 -7.96 19.87 -4.16
C ARG A 285 -8.24 19.09 -5.44
N LYS A 286 -8.26 19.78 -6.58
CA LYS A 286 -8.66 19.19 -7.87
C LYS A 286 -7.65 19.42 -9.00
N THR A 287 -6.84 20.46 -8.90
CA THR A 287 -5.88 20.82 -9.96
C THR A 287 -4.53 20.10 -9.77
N LYS A 288 -3.72 20.05 -10.81
CA LYS A 288 -2.36 19.48 -10.74
C LYS A 288 -1.47 20.27 -9.79
N GLU A 289 -1.67 21.58 -9.71
CA GLU A 289 -0.92 22.49 -8.84
C GLU A 289 -1.25 22.27 -7.36
N GLU A 290 -2.47 21.83 -7.05
CA GLU A 290 -2.91 21.52 -5.69
C GLU A 290 -2.58 20.09 -5.26
N THR A 291 -2.40 19.18 -6.20
CA THR A 291 -2.29 17.73 -5.93
C THR A 291 -0.95 17.13 -6.30
N PHE A 292 -0.23 17.72 -7.24
CA PHE A 292 0.98 17.15 -7.87
C PHE A 292 0.76 15.77 -8.51
N LEU A 293 -0.48 15.41 -8.85
CA LEU A 293 -0.78 14.17 -9.55
C LEU A 293 -0.48 14.35 -11.05
N ASN A 294 0.54 13.65 -11.53
CA ASN A 294 1.05 13.78 -12.89
C ASN A 294 0.80 12.56 -13.78
N ASP A 295 0.35 11.46 -13.20
CA ASP A 295 0.05 10.21 -13.90
C ASP A 295 -1.17 9.49 -13.29
N ALA A 296 -1.48 8.28 -13.78
CA ALA A 296 -2.60 7.48 -13.32
C ALA A 296 -2.19 6.38 -12.33
N SER A 297 -0.94 6.32 -11.87
CA SER A 297 -0.45 5.23 -11.03
C SER A 297 -1.15 5.14 -9.67
N VAL A 298 -1.09 3.94 -9.07
CA VAL A 298 -1.62 3.69 -7.74
C VAL A 298 -0.79 4.41 -6.66
N LYS A 299 0.53 4.44 -6.79
CA LYS A 299 1.38 4.99 -5.72
C LYS A 299 1.43 6.51 -5.72
N TYR A 300 1.50 7.15 -6.88
CA TYR A 300 1.73 8.60 -7.01
C TYR A 300 0.72 9.32 -7.89
N GLY A 301 -0.18 8.59 -8.55
CA GLY A 301 -1.13 9.11 -9.52
C GLY A 301 -2.57 9.16 -9.02
N VAL A 302 -3.49 9.40 -9.95
CA VAL A 302 -4.91 9.61 -9.63
C VAL A 302 -5.64 8.37 -9.11
N CYS A 303 -5.09 7.16 -9.30
CA CYS A 303 -5.61 5.97 -8.63
C CYS A 303 -5.40 6.01 -7.11
N SER A 304 -4.39 6.74 -6.59
CA SER A 304 -4.18 6.94 -5.15
C SER A 304 -5.41 7.51 -4.44
N PRO A 305 -5.85 8.75 -4.74
CA PRO A 305 -7.00 9.32 -4.07
C PRO A 305 -8.29 8.54 -4.33
N CYS A 306 -8.45 7.92 -5.50
CA CYS A 306 -9.58 7.04 -5.77
C CYS A 306 -9.66 5.91 -4.73
N LEU A 307 -8.58 5.17 -4.51
CA LEU A 307 -8.52 4.06 -3.56
C LEU A 307 -8.64 4.51 -2.10
N ILE A 308 -7.92 5.58 -1.72
CA ILE A 308 -7.92 6.06 -0.34
C ILE A 308 -9.30 6.60 0.07
N TYR A 309 -9.94 7.40 -0.77
CA TYR A 309 -11.27 7.91 -0.45
C TYR A 309 -12.30 6.78 -0.39
N ASN A 310 -12.21 5.78 -1.26
CA ASN A 310 -13.08 4.60 -1.14
C ASN A 310 -12.87 3.92 0.21
N ARG A 311 -11.61 3.72 0.63
CA ARG A 311 -11.30 3.09 1.92
C ARG A 311 -11.77 3.93 3.11
N ILE A 312 -11.63 5.25 3.07
CA ILE A 312 -12.15 6.13 4.13
C ILE A 312 -13.68 6.07 4.15
N TYR A 313 -14.36 5.99 2.99
CA TYR A 313 -15.79 5.76 2.93
C TYR A 313 -16.21 4.46 3.60
N GLU A 314 -15.54 3.34 3.32
CA GLU A 314 -15.80 2.05 3.95
C GLU A 314 -15.71 2.12 5.49
N ILE A 315 -14.79 2.94 6.02
CA ILE A 315 -14.59 3.12 7.46
C ILE A 315 -15.64 4.05 8.07
N THR A 316 -15.94 5.16 7.41
CA THR A 316 -16.72 6.27 8.02
C THR A 316 -18.18 6.32 7.59
N GLY A 317 -18.53 5.73 6.44
CA GLY A 317 -19.85 5.85 5.83
C GLY A 317 -20.18 7.24 5.28
N ILE A 318 -19.21 8.18 5.22
CA ILE A 318 -19.44 9.55 4.78
C ILE A 318 -19.46 9.62 3.24
N GLU A 319 -20.64 9.88 2.66
CA GLU A 319 -20.87 9.87 1.20
C GLU A 319 -19.91 10.80 0.41
N ALA A 320 -19.48 11.93 0.98
CA ALA A 320 -18.52 12.81 0.33
C ALA A 320 -17.21 12.12 -0.09
N PHE A 321 -16.77 11.10 0.64
CA PHE A 321 -15.58 10.32 0.25
C PHE A 321 -15.86 9.39 -0.91
N LYS A 322 -17.04 8.79 -0.98
CA LYS A 322 -17.48 7.99 -2.13
C LYS A 322 -17.56 8.83 -3.41
N GLU A 323 -18.16 10.02 -3.29
CA GLU A 323 -18.21 10.99 -4.39
C GLU A 323 -16.82 11.44 -4.83
N ALA A 324 -15.89 11.66 -3.88
CA ALA A 324 -14.50 11.99 -4.18
C ALA A 324 -13.77 10.85 -4.88
N SER A 325 -13.97 9.60 -4.44
CA SER A 325 -13.43 8.42 -5.12
C SER A 325 -13.92 8.34 -6.56
N ALA A 326 -15.24 8.46 -6.79
CA ALA A 326 -15.84 8.46 -8.11
C ALA A 326 -15.33 9.61 -9.00
N TYR A 327 -15.12 10.80 -8.44
CA TYR A 327 -14.51 11.92 -9.16
C TYR A 327 -13.12 11.54 -9.69
N TRP A 328 -12.24 11.01 -8.84
CA TRP A 328 -10.90 10.66 -9.24
C TRP A 328 -10.85 9.47 -10.21
N GLN A 329 -11.76 8.49 -10.07
CA GLN A 329 -11.93 7.44 -11.05
C GLN A 329 -12.24 8.00 -12.46
N ALA A 330 -13.15 8.97 -12.53
CA ALA A 330 -13.51 9.61 -13.79
C ALA A 330 -12.35 10.41 -14.42
N GLN A 331 -11.34 10.79 -13.63
CA GLN A 331 -10.13 11.46 -14.14
C GLN A 331 -9.13 10.51 -14.77
N ILE A 332 -9.13 9.20 -14.45
CA ILE A 332 -8.12 8.25 -14.94
C ILE A 332 -7.90 8.33 -16.45
N PRO A 333 -8.92 8.30 -17.31
CA PRO A 333 -8.71 8.37 -18.77
C PRO A 333 -8.04 9.65 -19.25
N LEU A 334 -8.15 10.76 -18.52
CA LEU A 334 -7.57 12.04 -18.90
C LEU A 334 -6.03 12.06 -18.80
N TYR A 335 -5.46 11.07 -18.13
CA TYR A 335 -4.00 10.89 -18.01
C TYR A 335 -3.40 10.00 -19.10
N ALA A 336 -4.22 9.44 -19.99
CA ALA A 336 -3.80 8.72 -21.20
C ALA A 336 -3.42 9.69 -22.33
N THR A 337 -2.40 10.52 -22.12
CA THR A 337 -2.04 11.65 -23.01
C THR A 337 -0.92 11.35 -24.00
N GLY A 338 -0.27 10.20 -23.86
CA GLY A 338 0.88 9.81 -24.69
C GLY A 338 0.48 9.03 -25.94
N GLN A 339 1.40 9.02 -26.93
CA GLN A 339 1.36 8.06 -28.06
C GLN A 339 2.39 6.97 -27.78
N ASN A 340 1.98 5.92 -27.07
CA ASN A 340 2.84 4.80 -26.69
C ASN A 340 2.07 3.47 -26.70
N LYS A 341 2.79 2.36 -26.58
CA LYS A 341 2.21 1.00 -26.53
C LYS A 341 1.40 0.70 -25.26
N TYR A 342 1.33 1.61 -24.31
CA TYR A 342 0.63 1.49 -23.02
C TYR A 342 -0.66 2.33 -22.98
N LEU A 343 -1.41 2.36 -24.08
CA LEU A 343 -2.68 3.06 -24.20
C LEU A 343 -2.60 4.57 -23.87
N GLY A 344 -1.44 5.18 -24.06
CA GLY A 344 -1.20 6.58 -23.77
C GLY A 344 -0.82 6.91 -22.33
N PHE A 345 -0.88 5.95 -21.41
CA PHE A 345 -0.46 6.15 -20.03
C PHE A 345 1.07 6.22 -19.89
N LYS A 346 1.52 6.98 -18.90
CA LYS A 346 2.92 7.10 -18.52
C LYS A 346 3.02 7.11 -17.00
N SER A 347 4.12 6.55 -16.47
CA SER A 347 4.50 6.74 -15.07
C SER A 347 5.56 7.83 -14.99
N PHE A 348 5.29 8.88 -14.23
CA PHE A 348 6.23 9.98 -14.05
C PHE A 348 7.38 9.62 -13.12
N PHE A 349 7.16 8.68 -12.20
CA PHE A 349 8.17 8.31 -11.22
C PHE A 349 9.28 7.43 -11.80
N PHE A 350 8.97 6.67 -12.85
CA PHE A 350 9.90 5.75 -13.51
C PHE A 350 9.91 5.95 -15.03
N GLY A 351 9.93 7.17 -15.50
CA GLY A 351 9.82 7.48 -16.92
C GLY A 351 10.80 6.75 -17.85
N GLU A 352 11.85 6.12 -17.31
CA GLU A 352 12.86 5.36 -18.06
C GLU A 352 12.66 3.83 -17.98
N TYR A 353 11.72 3.31 -17.18
CA TYR A 353 11.51 1.87 -16.96
C TYR A 353 10.22 1.40 -17.62
N ASP A 354 10.33 0.80 -18.78
CA ASP A 354 9.19 0.32 -19.57
C ASP A 354 8.30 -0.70 -18.81
N ASN A 355 8.87 -1.55 -17.98
CA ASN A 355 8.13 -2.56 -17.22
C ASN A 355 7.23 -1.96 -16.12
N ALA A 356 7.61 -0.84 -15.54
CA ALA A 356 6.77 -0.12 -14.57
C ALA A 356 5.44 0.34 -15.17
N GLN A 357 5.34 0.49 -16.48
CA GLN A 357 4.09 0.85 -17.15
C GLN A 357 3.03 -0.27 -17.14
N LEU A 358 3.43 -1.50 -16.83
CA LEU A 358 2.51 -2.66 -16.76
C LEU A 358 2.20 -3.09 -15.34
N ASP A 359 3.03 -2.77 -14.34
CA ASP A 359 2.88 -3.27 -12.98
C ASP A 359 1.68 -2.68 -12.22
N LEU A 360 1.43 -3.17 -10.99
CA LEU A 360 0.34 -2.68 -10.16
C LEU A 360 0.64 -1.29 -9.59
N ASN A 361 1.86 -1.06 -9.10
CA ASN A 361 2.18 0.15 -8.37
C ASN A 361 2.20 1.40 -9.27
N PHE A 362 2.69 1.26 -10.51
CA PHE A 362 2.96 2.39 -11.40
C PHE A 362 2.29 2.30 -12.77
N GLY A 363 1.66 1.17 -13.10
CA GLY A 363 1.24 0.86 -14.46
C GLY A 363 -0.22 0.43 -14.63
N LEU A 364 -0.45 -0.21 -15.77
CA LEU A 364 -1.78 -0.56 -16.27
C LEU A 364 -2.52 -1.56 -15.40
N ILE A 365 -1.81 -2.51 -14.75
CA ILE A 365 -2.43 -3.47 -13.83
C ILE A 365 -3.10 -2.71 -12.68
N GLY A 366 -2.41 -1.74 -12.07
CA GLY A 366 -2.98 -0.94 -10.99
C GLY A 366 -4.17 -0.09 -11.43
N ILE A 367 -4.10 0.48 -12.63
CA ILE A 367 -5.21 1.25 -13.23
C ILE A 367 -6.44 0.36 -13.41
N ALA A 368 -6.26 -0.82 -14.02
CA ALA A 368 -7.36 -1.76 -14.25
C ALA A 368 -8.00 -2.23 -12.94
N LEU A 369 -7.19 -2.61 -11.95
CA LEU A 369 -7.66 -3.04 -10.64
C LEU A 369 -8.40 -1.91 -9.89
N THR A 370 -7.92 -0.66 -9.99
CA THR A 370 -8.63 0.50 -9.41
C THR A 370 -9.99 0.71 -10.06
N ILE A 371 -10.09 0.58 -11.39
CA ILE A 371 -11.36 0.68 -12.11
C ILE A 371 -12.31 -0.43 -11.66
N MET A 372 -11.83 -1.66 -11.50
CA MET A 372 -12.65 -2.79 -11.05
C MET A 372 -13.14 -2.61 -9.61
N GLN A 373 -12.29 -2.22 -8.67
CA GLN A 373 -12.67 -1.98 -7.28
C GLN A 373 -13.78 -0.92 -7.18
N SER A 374 -13.73 0.13 -7.99
CA SER A 374 -14.79 1.15 -7.99
C SER A 374 -16.12 0.70 -8.59
N THR A 375 -16.19 -0.47 -9.21
CA THR A 375 -17.44 -1.03 -9.72
C THR A 375 -18.13 -1.97 -8.72
N SER A 376 -17.38 -2.55 -7.77
CA SER A 376 -17.92 -3.44 -6.73
C SER A 376 -16.89 -3.68 -5.63
N ASP A 377 -17.34 -3.66 -4.38
CA ASP A 377 -16.53 -3.98 -3.20
C ASP A 377 -15.97 -5.42 -3.20
N GLN A 378 -16.47 -6.29 -4.07
CA GLN A 378 -15.96 -7.65 -4.25
C GLN A 378 -14.55 -7.70 -4.86
N TYR A 379 -14.09 -6.61 -5.50
CA TYR A 379 -12.79 -6.57 -6.21
C TYR A 379 -11.76 -5.73 -5.47
N THR A 380 -11.78 -5.79 -4.14
CA THR A 380 -10.87 -4.99 -3.31
C THR A 380 -9.41 -5.41 -3.48
N ILE A 381 -8.53 -4.40 -3.62
CA ILE A 381 -7.07 -4.56 -3.63
C ILE A 381 -6.41 -3.87 -2.43
N ASN A 382 -7.19 -3.50 -1.43
CA ASN A 382 -6.73 -2.71 -0.29
C ASN A 382 -5.48 -3.31 0.38
N GLN A 383 -5.46 -4.63 0.60
CA GLN A 383 -4.32 -5.32 1.21
C GLN A 383 -3.03 -5.28 0.37
N PHE A 384 -3.11 -5.02 -0.96
CA PHE A 384 -1.94 -4.90 -1.85
C PHE A 384 -1.54 -3.44 -2.08
N THR A 385 -2.29 -2.49 -1.53
CA THR A 385 -2.08 -1.04 -1.71
C THR A 385 -1.84 -0.29 -0.41
N TRP A 386 -1.49 -0.98 0.70
CA TRP A 386 -1.24 -0.43 2.05
C TRP A 386 -2.49 0.11 2.76
N LEU A 387 -3.67 -0.17 2.24
CA LEU A 387 -4.98 0.26 2.77
C LEU A 387 -5.68 -0.89 3.53
N HIS A 388 -4.96 -1.54 4.43
CA HIS A 388 -5.40 -2.73 5.19
C HIS A 388 -6.64 -2.50 6.03
#